data_7eb0ff80b7bd159b367a672ccf95709b
#
_entry.id   7eb0ff80b7bd159b367a672ccf95709b
#
_cell.length_a   1.000
_cell.length_b   1.000
_cell.length_c   1.000
_cell.angle_alpha   90.00
_cell.angle_beta   90.00
_cell.angle_gamma   90.00
#
_symmetry.space_group_name_H-M   'P 1'
#
loop_
_entity.id
_entity.type
_entity.pdbx_description
1 polymer ?
#
loop_
_entity_poly.entity_id
_entity_poly.type
_entity_poly.pdbx_seq_one_letter_code
_entity_poly.pdbx_strand_id
1 'polypeptide(L)'
;MVTRRALAILHNKLNFIGTINRQYDESFAKEGAKIGNQLKIRLPNQYVTRTGQVAVIQPTQENYVQLVLATQRGVDVDFTSQDLTMSIDDFAERILEPAMAQLATTIEADVFGVAEQVYQQYGSAASLATFGSSPLGYFLQSKAILNKSLTPKDNKRYANINSITMAALVDGLKGLFQDASSIAEQYLEGIVGRTGSLTF
;
A
#
# COMPACT_ATOMS: atom_id res chain seq x y z
N MET A 1 9.05 1.28 -27.69
CA MET A 1 7.68 0.77 -27.50
C MET A 1 7.60 -0.24 -26.36
N VAL A 2 8.41 -1.29 -26.35
CA VAL A 2 8.44 -2.35 -25.34
C VAL A 2 8.47 -1.83 -23.89
N THR A 3 9.37 -0.90 -23.58
CA THR A 3 9.51 -0.32 -22.23
C THR A 3 8.23 0.35 -21.70
N ARG A 4 7.50 1.06 -22.58
CA ARG A 4 6.23 1.69 -22.18
C ARG A 4 5.15 0.66 -21.89
N ARG A 5 5.10 -0.43 -22.69
CA ARG A 5 4.14 -1.50 -22.45
C ARG A 5 4.45 -2.25 -21.17
N ALA A 6 5.72 -2.58 -20.93
CA ALA A 6 6.19 -3.21 -19.70
C ALA A 6 5.83 -2.40 -18.46
N LEU A 7 6.05 -1.07 -18.47
CA LEU A 7 5.68 -0.18 -17.38
C LEU A 7 4.17 -0.14 -17.14
N ALA A 8 3.36 -0.11 -18.19
CA ALA A 8 1.90 -0.13 -18.05
C ALA A 8 1.42 -1.44 -17.41
N ILE A 9 1.97 -2.58 -17.84
CA ILE A 9 1.66 -3.89 -17.26
C ILE A 9 2.07 -3.92 -15.78
N LEU A 10 3.29 -3.47 -15.46
CA LEU A 10 3.79 -3.42 -14.09
C LEU A 10 2.86 -2.58 -13.20
N HIS A 11 2.50 -1.36 -13.62
CA HIS A 11 1.60 -0.51 -12.86
C HIS A 11 0.22 -1.13 -12.61
N ASN A 12 -0.31 -1.87 -13.58
CA ASN A 12 -1.60 -2.54 -13.45
C ASN A 12 -1.56 -3.75 -12.50
N LYS A 13 -0.39 -4.38 -12.34
CA LYS A 13 -0.22 -5.53 -11.45
C LYS A 13 0.10 -5.14 -10.00
N LEU A 14 0.54 -3.90 -9.75
CA LEU A 14 0.83 -3.40 -8.40
C LEU A 14 -0.47 -2.96 -7.70
N ASN A 15 -0.92 -3.73 -6.71
CA ASN A 15 -2.14 -3.46 -5.95
C ASN A 15 -1.85 -2.68 -4.67
N PHE A 16 -1.00 -3.22 -3.79
CA PHE A 16 -0.69 -2.62 -2.50
C PHE A 16 0.04 -1.29 -2.64
N ILE A 17 1.04 -1.22 -3.51
CA ILE A 17 1.81 -0.01 -3.77
C ILE A 17 0.93 1.12 -4.33
N GLY A 18 -0.16 0.76 -5.03
CA GLY A 18 -1.17 1.72 -5.48
C GLY A 18 -1.88 2.46 -4.34
N THR A 19 -2.00 1.85 -3.17
CA THR A 19 -2.68 2.42 -2.00
C THR A 19 -1.77 3.23 -1.09
N ILE A 20 -0.44 3.13 -1.25
CA ILE A 20 0.54 3.86 -0.44
C ILE A 20 0.62 5.33 -0.88
N ASN A 21 0.82 6.23 0.08
CA ASN A 21 1.08 7.63 -0.22
C ASN A 21 2.48 7.80 -0.85
N ARG A 22 2.52 8.34 -2.07
CA ARG A 22 3.74 8.55 -2.87
C ARG A 22 4.10 10.03 -3.04
N GLN A 23 3.49 10.92 -2.29
CA GLN A 23 3.56 12.37 -2.49
C GLN A 23 4.69 13.07 -1.71
N TYR A 24 5.76 12.37 -1.37
CA TYR A 24 6.84 13.02 -0.61
C TYR A 24 7.73 13.93 -1.46
N ASP A 25 8.19 13.45 -2.60
CA ASP A 25 9.05 14.20 -3.48
C ASP A 25 9.08 13.58 -4.88
N GLU A 26 9.06 14.41 -5.91
CA GLU A 26 9.19 14.01 -7.31
C GLU A 26 10.62 14.17 -7.87
N SER A 27 11.57 14.55 -7.03
CA SER A 27 12.94 14.86 -7.46
C SER A 27 13.61 13.70 -8.17
N PHE A 28 13.41 12.44 -7.69
CA PHE A 28 13.95 11.27 -8.37
C PHE A 28 13.36 11.03 -9.77
N ALA A 29 12.13 11.44 -10.00
CA ALA A 29 11.50 11.31 -11.31
C ALA A 29 11.98 12.37 -12.30
N LYS A 30 12.30 13.57 -11.82
CA LYS A 30 12.66 14.73 -12.67
C LYS A 30 14.16 14.86 -12.89
N GLU A 31 14.98 14.59 -11.90
CA GLU A 31 16.42 14.85 -11.93
C GLU A 31 17.31 13.61 -11.77
N GLY A 32 16.72 12.47 -11.46
CA GLY A 32 17.32 11.12 -11.36
C GLY A 32 18.81 11.04 -11.06
N ALA A 33 19.63 11.12 -12.10
CA ALA A 33 21.08 10.95 -12.00
C ALA A 33 21.83 12.07 -11.23
N LYS A 34 21.21 13.22 -10.97
CA LYS A 34 21.86 14.36 -10.29
C LYS A 34 21.71 14.29 -8.76
N ILE A 35 20.71 13.58 -8.25
CA ILE A 35 20.39 13.54 -6.81
C ILE A 35 21.11 12.40 -6.09
N GLY A 36 21.59 11.41 -6.85
CA GLY A 36 22.14 10.18 -6.27
C GLY A 36 21.04 9.24 -5.74
N ASN A 37 21.38 8.43 -4.75
CA ASN A 37 20.50 7.42 -4.17
C ASN A 37 19.87 7.84 -2.83
N GLN A 38 20.01 9.09 -2.42
CA GLN A 38 19.58 9.57 -1.10
C GLN A 38 18.69 10.80 -1.24
N LEU A 39 17.57 10.79 -0.53
CA LEU A 39 16.65 11.90 -0.43
C LEU A 39 16.48 12.31 1.03
N LYS A 40 16.54 13.60 1.33
CA LYS A 40 16.30 14.15 2.67
C LYS A 40 14.87 14.63 2.77
N ILE A 41 14.05 13.96 3.58
CA ILE A 41 12.67 14.34 3.85
C ILE A 41 12.66 15.19 5.11
N ARG A 42 12.25 16.46 5.01
CA ARG A 42 12.13 17.35 6.17
C ARG A 42 10.94 16.95 7.02
N LEU A 43 11.14 16.91 8.32
CA LEU A 43 10.09 16.70 9.29
C LEU A 43 9.48 18.05 9.72
N PRO A 44 8.18 18.07 10.10
CA PRO A 44 7.56 19.26 10.68
C PRO A 44 8.30 19.72 11.91
N ASN A 45 8.50 21.04 12.04
CA ASN A 45 9.11 21.62 13.23
C ASN A 45 8.19 21.48 14.45
N GLN A 46 8.77 21.15 15.59
CA GLN A 46 8.06 21.04 16.86
C GLN A 46 8.38 22.26 17.72
N TYR A 47 7.34 22.95 18.20
CA TYR A 47 7.46 24.09 19.08
C TYR A 47 6.80 23.82 20.42
N VAL A 48 7.38 24.35 21.49
CA VAL A 48 6.82 24.24 22.83
C VAL A 48 6.01 25.51 23.13
N THR A 49 4.78 25.33 23.58
CA THR A 49 3.94 26.46 24.02
C THR A 49 4.46 26.99 25.35
N ARG A 50 4.57 28.33 25.47
CA ARG A 50 4.92 28.99 26.73
C ARG A 50 3.69 29.33 27.57
N THR A 51 3.88 29.44 28.86
CA THR A 51 2.90 29.98 29.78
C THR A 51 3.45 31.29 30.37
N GLY A 52 2.64 32.36 30.40
CA GLY A 52 3.03 33.65 30.98
C GLY A 52 3.24 34.75 29.91
N GLN A 53 3.50 35.98 30.35
CA GLN A 53 3.58 37.19 29.53
C GLN A 53 4.92 37.35 28.78
N VAL A 54 6.01 36.85 29.36
CA VAL A 54 7.36 37.04 28.80
C VAL A 54 7.59 36.11 27.61
N ALA A 55 8.02 36.66 26.49
CA ALA A 55 8.34 35.88 25.29
C ALA A 55 9.63 35.06 25.51
N VAL A 56 9.56 33.77 25.19
CA VAL A 56 10.74 32.88 25.15
C VAL A 56 10.95 32.52 23.68
N ILE A 57 12.02 33.03 23.10
CA ILE A 57 12.37 32.78 21.68
C ILE A 57 12.95 31.37 21.60
N GLN A 58 12.37 30.54 20.73
CA GLN A 58 12.86 29.20 20.45
C GLN A 58 13.57 29.19 19.07
N PRO A 59 14.77 28.61 18.97
CA PRO A 59 15.42 28.45 17.67
C PRO A 59 14.64 27.44 16.84
N THR A 60 14.49 27.73 15.55
CA THR A 60 13.92 26.80 14.58
C THR A 60 14.97 25.75 14.24
N GLN A 61 14.70 24.48 14.59
CA GLN A 61 15.57 23.37 14.28
C GLN A 61 14.87 22.47 13.24
N GLU A 62 15.40 22.44 12.03
CA GLU A 62 14.90 21.57 10.98
C GLU A 62 15.50 20.16 11.14
N ASN A 63 14.64 19.21 11.45
CA ASN A 63 14.99 17.80 11.46
C ASN A 63 14.65 17.17 10.10
N TYR A 64 15.42 16.16 9.69
CA TYR A 64 15.15 15.42 8.46
C TYR A 64 15.35 13.93 8.67
N VAL A 65 14.63 13.12 7.89
CA VAL A 65 14.85 11.68 7.75
C VAL A 65 15.42 11.43 6.38
N GLN A 66 16.41 10.56 6.32
CA GLN A 66 17.06 10.19 5.08
C GLN A 66 16.39 8.96 4.49
N LEU A 67 15.88 9.07 3.26
CA LEU A 67 15.40 7.96 2.46
C LEU A 67 16.51 7.54 1.49
N VAL A 68 16.90 6.27 1.55
CA VAL A 68 17.96 5.70 0.69
C VAL A 68 17.35 4.69 -0.26
N LEU A 69 17.61 4.82 -1.56
CA LEU A 69 17.29 3.80 -2.56
C LEU A 69 18.36 2.72 -2.52
N ALA A 70 18.12 1.67 -1.74
CA ALA A 70 19.11 0.61 -1.50
C ALA A 70 18.85 -0.65 -2.32
N THR A 71 17.60 -0.93 -2.69
CA THR A 71 17.22 -2.19 -3.33
C THR A 71 16.87 -1.96 -4.79
N GLN A 72 17.53 -2.71 -5.68
CA GLN A 72 17.22 -2.75 -7.11
C GLN A 72 16.73 -4.16 -7.46
N ARG A 73 15.59 -4.26 -8.13
CA ARG A 73 15.02 -5.51 -8.62
C ARG A 73 14.89 -5.46 -10.12
N GLY A 74 15.14 -6.57 -10.79
CA GLY A 74 15.01 -6.70 -12.23
C GLY A 74 14.66 -8.12 -12.62
N VAL A 75 14.13 -8.28 -13.81
CA VAL A 75 13.93 -9.57 -14.46
C VAL A 75 14.64 -9.52 -15.81
N ASP A 76 15.58 -10.41 -16.03
CA ASP A 76 16.31 -10.55 -17.27
C ASP A 76 15.61 -11.58 -18.14
N VAL A 77 15.23 -11.16 -19.35
CA VAL A 77 14.53 -12.03 -20.32
C VAL A 77 15.36 -12.14 -21.56
N ASP A 78 15.68 -13.36 -21.96
CA ASP A 78 16.30 -13.64 -23.24
C ASP A 78 15.23 -13.92 -24.30
N PHE A 79 15.42 -13.40 -25.50
CA PHE A 79 14.51 -13.60 -26.62
C PHE A 79 15.26 -13.73 -27.94
N THR A 80 14.76 -14.56 -28.81
CA THR A 80 15.39 -14.85 -30.12
C THR A 80 14.93 -13.84 -31.19
N SER A 81 15.70 -13.80 -32.29
CA SER A 81 15.32 -12.98 -33.44
C SER A 81 13.95 -13.37 -34.03
N GLN A 82 13.52 -14.61 -33.84
CA GLN A 82 12.21 -15.07 -34.24
C GLN A 82 11.09 -14.46 -33.40
N ASP A 83 11.32 -14.33 -32.09
CA ASP A 83 10.36 -13.72 -31.17
C ASP A 83 10.16 -12.24 -31.49
N LEU A 84 11.18 -11.55 -31.99
CA LEU A 84 11.08 -10.16 -32.45
C LEU A 84 10.23 -9.96 -33.71
N THR A 85 9.96 -11.02 -34.48
CA THR A 85 9.09 -10.95 -35.66
C THR A 85 7.61 -11.05 -35.29
N MET A 86 7.29 -11.40 -34.05
CA MET A 86 5.91 -11.42 -33.56
C MET A 86 5.34 -10.00 -33.43
N SER A 87 4.01 -9.92 -33.46
CA SER A 87 3.36 -8.65 -33.16
C SER A 87 3.73 -8.18 -31.75
N ILE A 88 3.75 -6.88 -31.53
CA ILE A 88 4.11 -6.31 -30.21
C ILE A 88 3.14 -6.77 -29.10
N ASP A 89 1.89 -7.03 -29.46
CA ASP A 89 0.87 -7.48 -28.52
C ASP A 89 1.09 -8.95 -28.15
N ASP A 90 1.39 -9.84 -29.12
CA ASP A 90 1.72 -11.25 -28.84
C ASP A 90 3.00 -11.38 -27.99
N PHE A 91 4.02 -10.56 -28.27
CA PHE A 91 5.24 -10.48 -27.48
C PHE A 91 4.94 -10.01 -26.05
N ALA A 92 4.06 -9.01 -25.90
CA ALA A 92 3.68 -8.49 -24.61
C ALA A 92 2.96 -9.54 -23.74
N GLU A 93 2.01 -10.27 -24.31
CA GLU A 93 1.25 -11.28 -23.57
C GLU A 93 2.10 -12.51 -23.19
N ARG A 94 2.94 -12.97 -24.07
CA ARG A 94 3.69 -14.22 -23.87
C ARG A 94 4.96 -14.06 -23.06
N ILE A 95 5.62 -12.92 -23.15
CA ILE A 95 6.94 -12.70 -22.55
C ILE A 95 6.91 -11.59 -21.50
N LEU A 96 6.36 -10.41 -21.82
CA LEU A 96 6.43 -9.28 -20.91
C LEU A 96 5.46 -9.42 -19.73
N GLU A 97 4.27 -9.93 -19.95
CA GLU A 97 3.27 -10.02 -18.88
C GLU A 97 3.70 -10.96 -17.74
N PRO A 98 4.20 -12.19 -17.99
CA PRO A 98 4.71 -13.06 -16.94
C PRO A 98 5.94 -12.46 -16.22
N ALA A 99 6.86 -11.85 -16.98
CA ALA A 99 8.05 -11.22 -16.41
C ALA A 99 7.69 -10.05 -15.50
N MET A 100 6.77 -9.19 -15.92
CA MET A 100 6.30 -8.05 -15.12
C MET A 100 5.45 -8.50 -13.93
N ALA A 101 4.68 -9.57 -14.05
CA ALA A 101 3.93 -10.15 -12.94
C ALA A 101 4.88 -10.67 -11.84
N GLN A 102 5.94 -11.37 -12.23
CA GLN A 102 6.95 -11.85 -11.28
C GLN A 102 7.67 -10.69 -10.59
N LEU A 103 8.03 -9.66 -11.34
CA LEU A 103 8.67 -8.46 -10.79
C LEU A 103 7.74 -7.74 -9.81
N ALA A 104 6.46 -7.56 -10.17
CA ALA A 104 5.46 -6.94 -9.31
C ALA A 104 5.29 -7.71 -8.00
N THR A 105 5.19 -9.04 -8.06
CA THR A 105 5.07 -9.90 -6.88
C THR A 105 6.29 -9.76 -5.95
N THR A 106 7.49 -9.72 -6.51
CA THR A 106 8.72 -9.55 -5.73
C THR A 106 8.77 -8.18 -5.04
N ILE A 107 8.41 -7.12 -5.76
CA ILE A 107 8.38 -5.76 -5.20
C ILE A 107 7.32 -5.65 -4.11
N GLU A 108 6.13 -6.19 -4.32
CA GLU A 108 5.08 -6.17 -3.30
C GLU A 108 5.46 -6.98 -2.06
N ALA A 109 6.10 -8.13 -2.21
CA ALA A 109 6.60 -8.92 -1.09
C ALA A 109 7.66 -8.16 -0.27
N ASP A 110 8.59 -7.49 -0.93
CA ASP A 110 9.60 -6.64 -0.27
C ASP A 110 8.93 -5.51 0.53
N VAL A 111 7.89 -4.88 -0.02
CA VAL A 111 7.16 -3.79 0.65
C VAL A 111 6.31 -4.32 1.81
N PHE A 112 5.69 -5.49 1.67
CA PHE A 112 4.97 -6.13 2.78
C PHE A 112 5.89 -6.48 3.94
N GLY A 113 7.15 -6.79 3.71
CA GLY A 113 8.14 -7.02 4.77
C GLY A 113 8.30 -5.83 5.73
N VAL A 114 8.01 -4.61 5.29
CA VAL A 114 8.01 -3.41 6.14
C VAL A 114 6.92 -3.47 7.21
N ALA A 115 5.84 -4.22 7.00
CA ALA A 115 4.76 -4.37 7.97
C ALA A 115 5.24 -4.98 9.30
N GLU A 116 6.29 -5.80 9.28
CA GLU A 116 6.91 -6.36 10.50
C GLU A 116 7.58 -5.30 11.37
N GLN A 117 7.95 -4.16 10.80
CA GLN A 117 8.62 -3.05 11.48
C GLN A 117 7.64 -2.03 12.06
N VAL A 118 6.33 -2.19 11.79
CA VAL A 118 5.30 -1.27 12.28
C VAL A 118 5.04 -1.56 13.75
N TYR A 119 5.19 -0.53 14.59
CA TYR A 119 4.97 -0.63 16.02
C TYR A 119 3.50 -0.85 16.42
N GLN A 120 2.57 -0.27 15.65
CA GLN A 120 1.14 -0.40 15.93
C GLN A 120 0.60 -1.72 15.36
N GLN A 121 0.53 -2.71 16.22
CA GLN A 121 -0.01 -4.02 15.88
C GLN A 121 -1.23 -4.34 16.75
N TYR A 122 -2.21 -5.04 16.19
CA TYR A 122 -3.38 -5.52 16.90
C TYR A 122 -3.72 -6.95 16.48
N GLY A 123 -3.91 -7.81 17.48
CA GLY A 123 -4.19 -9.22 17.26
C GLY A 123 -2.94 -10.06 16.99
N SER A 124 -3.15 -11.34 16.77
CA SER A 124 -2.13 -12.30 16.34
C SER A 124 -2.50 -12.88 14.97
N ALA A 125 -1.55 -13.45 14.26
CA ALA A 125 -1.81 -14.12 12.99
C ALA A 125 -2.90 -15.23 13.12
N ALA A 126 -2.89 -15.98 14.23
CA ALA A 126 -3.89 -17.00 14.48
C ALA A 126 -5.29 -16.42 14.75
N SER A 127 -5.39 -15.30 15.45
CA SER A 127 -6.67 -14.65 15.72
C SER A 127 -7.24 -13.95 14.49
N LEU A 128 -6.37 -13.45 13.60
CA LEU A 128 -6.79 -12.86 12.32
C LEU A 128 -7.28 -13.90 11.32
N ALA A 129 -6.67 -15.09 11.29
CA ALA A 129 -7.08 -16.15 10.38
C ALA A 129 -8.53 -16.62 10.62
N THR A 130 -8.99 -16.55 11.85
CA THR A 130 -10.36 -16.96 12.23
C THR A 130 -11.27 -15.78 12.57
N PHE A 131 -10.76 -14.55 12.68
CA PHE A 131 -11.43 -13.36 13.21
C PHE A 131 -12.11 -13.57 14.57
N GLY A 132 -11.88 -14.69 15.21
CA GLY A 132 -12.56 -15.05 16.46
C GLY A 132 -14.07 -14.96 16.35
N SER A 133 -14.72 -14.45 17.39
CA SER A 133 -16.17 -14.29 17.45
C SER A 133 -16.67 -12.91 16.96
N SER A 134 -15.81 -12.00 16.59
CA SER A 134 -16.20 -10.62 16.21
C SER A 134 -15.29 -10.00 15.15
N PRO A 135 -15.49 -10.34 13.87
CA PRO A 135 -14.70 -9.76 12.76
C PRO A 135 -14.76 -8.22 12.73
N LEU A 136 -15.96 -7.65 12.92
CA LEU A 136 -16.13 -6.19 12.97
C LEU A 136 -15.32 -5.55 14.09
N GLY A 137 -15.18 -6.23 15.24
CA GLY A 137 -14.39 -5.76 16.37
C GLY A 137 -12.93 -5.51 16.00
N TYR A 138 -12.31 -6.38 15.21
CA TYR A 138 -10.93 -6.22 14.73
C TYR A 138 -10.74 -4.96 13.88
N PHE A 139 -11.68 -4.68 12.96
CA PHE A 139 -11.62 -3.47 12.12
C PHE A 139 -11.84 -2.20 12.93
N LEU A 140 -12.77 -2.22 13.86
CA LEU A 140 -13.02 -1.08 14.74
C LEU A 140 -11.81 -0.78 15.65
N GLN A 141 -11.16 -1.81 16.18
CA GLN A 141 -9.94 -1.65 16.98
C GLN A 141 -8.77 -1.15 16.13
N SER A 142 -8.57 -1.69 14.95
CA SER A 142 -7.56 -1.21 14.00
C SER A 142 -7.78 0.27 13.65
N LYS A 143 -9.03 0.66 13.40
CA LYS A 143 -9.41 2.07 13.21
C LYS A 143 -9.13 2.93 14.44
N ALA A 144 -9.38 2.41 15.64
CA ALA A 144 -9.10 3.13 16.88
C ALA A 144 -7.60 3.37 17.06
N ILE A 145 -6.75 2.39 16.74
CA ILE A 145 -5.29 2.53 16.75
C ILE A 145 -4.83 3.62 15.77
N LEU A 146 -5.33 3.60 14.53
CA LEU A 146 -5.03 4.64 13.55
C LEU A 146 -5.46 6.03 14.03
N ASN A 147 -6.62 6.15 14.66
CA ASN A 147 -7.09 7.41 15.23
C ASN A 147 -6.22 7.88 16.40
N LYS A 148 -5.77 6.95 17.27
CA LYS A 148 -4.83 7.24 18.37
C LYS A 148 -3.49 7.75 17.85
N SER A 149 -3.05 7.26 16.71
CA SER A 149 -1.84 7.69 16.01
C SER A 149 -2.02 8.97 15.19
N LEU A 150 -3.15 9.66 15.32
CA LEU A 150 -3.49 10.90 14.63
C LEU A 150 -3.46 10.78 13.08
N THR A 151 -3.68 9.59 12.55
CA THR A 151 -3.75 9.37 11.10
C THR A 151 -4.91 10.18 10.48
N PRO A 152 -4.70 10.89 9.36
CA PRO A 152 -5.73 11.68 8.70
C PRO A 152 -7.00 10.87 8.39
N LYS A 153 -8.17 11.51 8.54
CA LYS A 153 -9.48 10.92 8.23
C LYS A 153 -9.98 11.40 6.87
N ASP A 154 -9.17 11.18 5.85
CA ASP A 154 -9.40 11.66 4.48
C ASP A 154 -10.15 10.67 3.58
N ASN A 155 -10.71 9.62 4.17
CA ASN A 155 -11.35 8.50 3.46
C ASN A 155 -10.41 7.69 2.53
N LYS A 156 -9.10 7.84 2.67
CA LYS A 156 -8.07 7.11 1.93
C LYS A 156 -7.38 6.06 2.80
N ARG A 157 -8.15 5.40 3.66
CA ARG A 157 -7.67 4.28 4.47
C ARG A 157 -8.05 2.99 3.78
N TYR A 158 -7.07 2.14 3.53
CA TYR A 158 -7.23 0.86 2.85
C TYR A 158 -6.89 -0.29 3.79
N ALA A 159 -7.53 -1.42 3.59
CA ALA A 159 -7.20 -2.67 4.27
C ALA A 159 -6.86 -3.73 3.21
N ASN A 160 -5.66 -4.28 3.29
CA ASN A 160 -5.26 -5.40 2.45
C ASN A 160 -5.49 -6.70 3.20
N ILE A 161 -6.29 -7.58 2.62
CA ILE A 161 -6.71 -8.83 3.22
C ILE A 161 -6.51 -9.94 2.20
N ASN A 162 -6.04 -11.10 2.65
CA ASN A 162 -5.95 -12.27 1.79
C ASN A 162 -7.35 -12.89 1.56
N SER A 163 -7.50 -13.70 0.52
CA SER A 163 -8.79 -14.30 0.14
C SER A 163 -9.39 -15.20 1.21
N ILE A 164 -8.56 -15.92 1.99
CA ILE A 164 -9.02 -16.80 3.08
C ILE A 164 -9.62 -15.96 4.21
N THR A 165 -8.90 -14.91 4.61
CA THR A 165 -9.35 -13.98 5.64
C THR A 165 -10.60 -13.21 5.18
N MET A 166 -10.69 -12.87 3.89
CA MET A 166 -11.87 -12.24 3.32
C MET A 166 -13.11 -13.14 3.40
N ALA A 167 -12.98 -14.43 3.07
CA ALA A 167 -14.07 -15.38 3.20
C ALA A 167 -14.58 -15.48 4.64
N ALA A 168 -13.68 -15.55 5.62
CA ALA A 168 -14.03 -15.56 7.04
C ALA A 168 -14.69 -14.24 7.49
N LEU A 169 -14.26 -13.11 6.94
CA LEU A 169 -14.85 -11.80 7.21
C LEU A 169 -16.28 -11.74 6.68
N VAL A 170 -16.51 -12.14 5.43
CA VAL A 170 -17.84 -12.15 4.80
C VAL A 170 -18.80 -13.03 5.61
N ASP A 171 -18.37 -14.25 5.99
CA ASP A 171 -19.19 -15.14 6.81
C ASP A 171 -19.51 -14.54 8.19
N GLY A 172 -18.54 -13.89 8.83
CA GLY A 172 -18.76 -13.27 10.14
C GLY A 172 -19.63 -12.00 10.10
N LEU A 173 -19.71 -11.32 8.96
CA LEU A 173 -20.49 -10.09 8.79
C LEU A 173 -21.88 -10.32 8.17
N LYS A 174 -22.19 -11.51 7.72
CA LYS A 174 -23.45 -11.83 7.02
C LYS A 174 -24.73 -11.39 7.75
N GLY A 175 -24.71 -11.33 9.08
CA GLY A 175 -25.84 -10.89 9.88
C GLY A 175 -26.01 -9.37 10.00
N LEU A 176 -25.04 -8.58 9.52
CA LEU A 176 -25.06 -7.11 9.59
C LEU A 176 -25.57 -6.45 8.32
N PHE A 177 -25.57 -7.16 7.20
CA PHE A 177 -26.01 -6.66 5.90
C PHE A 177 -27.49 -7.03 5.72
N GLN A 178 -28.37 -6.04 5.89
CA GLN A 178 -29.83 -6.21 5.72
C GLN A 178 -30.36 -5.56 4.45
N ASP A 179 -29.53 -4.85 3.72
CA ASP A 179 -29.90 -4.25 2.45
C ASP A 179 -29.79 -5.27 1.31
N ALA A 180 -30.87 -5.44 0.55
CA ALA A 180 -30.97 -6.46 -0.49
C ALA A 180 -29.93 -6.28 -1.62
N SER A 181 -29.53 -5.06 -1.94
CA SER A 181 -28.49 -4.80 -2.95
C SER A 181 -27.10 -5.24 -2.47
N SER A 182 -26.75 -4.91 -1.24
CA SER A 182 -25.48 -5.29 -0.63
C SER A 182 -25.37 -6.80 -0.41
N ILE A 183 -26.49 -7.45 -0.08
CA ILE A 183 -26.53 -8.92 0.06
C ILE A 183 -26.29 -9.60 -1.29
N ALA A 184 -26.85 -9.08 -2.38
CA ALA A 184 -26.66 -9.66 -3.70
C ALA A 184 -25.21 -9.56 -4.18
N GLU A 185 -24.57 -8.40 -4.03
CA GLU A 185 -23.17 -8.20 -4.39
C GLU A 185 -22.23 -9.07 -3.53
N GLN A 186 -22.49 -9.14 -2.24
CA GLN A 186 -21.73 -9.97 -1.33
C GLN A 186 -21.83 -11.48 -1.67
N TYR A 187 -23.03 -11.93 -2.03
CA TYR A 187 -23.25 -13.33 -2.41
C TYR A 187 -22.59 -13.70 -3.74
N LEU A 188 -22.64 -12.81 -4.73
CA LEU A 188 -22.11 -13.07 -6.07
C LEU A 188 -20.59 -12.86 -6.16
N GLU A 189 -20.08 -11.80 -5.55
CA GLU A 189 -18.70 -11.34 -5.74
C GLU A 189 -17.84 -11.37 -4.47
N GLY A 190 -18.43 -11.62 -3.32
CA GLY A 190 -17.73 -11.62 -2.02
C GLY A 190 -17.25 -10.23 -1.58
N ILE A 191 -17.83 -9.17 -2.12
CA ILE A 191 -17.46 -7.79 -1.82
C ILE A 191 -18.08 -7.35 -0.50
N VAL A 192 -17.27 -6.87 0.44
CA VAL A 192 -17.75 -6.31 1.72
C VAL A 192 -18.04 -4.81 1.60
N GLY A 193 -17.50 -4.15 0.60
CA GLY A 193 -17.67 -2.74 0.40
C GLY A 193 -16.89 -1.91 1.42
N ARG A 194 -17.53 -0.86 1.95
CA ARG A 194 -16.90 0.08 2.87
C ARG A 194 -17.50 -0.03 4.26
N THR A 195 -16.72 -0.51 5.22
CA THR A 195 -17.16 -0.66 6.61
C THR A 195 -16.23 0.10 7.55
N GLY A 196 -16.80 0.87 8.47
CA GLY A 196 -16.03 1.57 9.50
C GLY A 196 -15.03 2.61 8.96
N SER A 197 -15.24 3.18 7.78
CA SER A 197 -14.34 4.10 7.08
C SER A 197 -13.06 3.43 6.52
N LEU A 198 -13.05 2.13 6.38
CA LEU A 198 -12.03 1.36 5.66
C LEU A 198 -12.63 0.87 4.33
N THR A 199 -11.83 0.89 3.27
CA THR A 199 -12.16 0.32 1.97
C THR A 199 -11.43 -1.01 1.82
N PHE A 200 -12.13 -2.05 1.41
CA PHE A 200 -11.65 -3.42 1.25
C PHE A 200 -11.51 -3.76 -0.22
#